data_184bde1b63120bce383f50b3ec240833
#
_entry.id   184bde1b63120bce383f50b3ec240833
#
_cell.length_a   1.000
_cell.length_b   1.000
_cell.length_c   1.000
_cell.angle_alpha   90.00
_cell.angle_beta   90.00
_cell.angle_gamma   90.00
#
_symmetry.space_group_name_H-M   'P 1'
#
loop_
_entity.id
_entity.type
_entity.pdbx_description
1 polymer ?
#
loop_
_entity_poly.entity_id
_entity_poly.type
_entity_poly.pdbx_seq_one_letter_code
_entity_poly.pdbx_strand_id
1 'polypeptide(L)'
;MHLKTSLISICCICISFSAFTQDSTNTTSATVYFMRASGMMGLTAFSAFIDDSLACHVHNNRFSVHTLAPGLHKFSARADGKKQKKNIQTVDINLKAGEKYYLVIDVVDRYFAGYVSLIEVTYNTAKKMFVTLKEETGCGL
;
A
#
# COMPACT_ATOMS: atom_id res chain seq x y z
N MET A 1 39.93 -59.63 48.81
CA MET A 1 39.59 -59.49 47.35
C MET A 1 38.45 -58.59 47.21
N HIS A 2 38.64 -57.25 47.02
CA HIS A 2 37.63 -56.24 46.96
C HIS A 2 37.58 -55.66 45.57
N LEU A 3 36.48 -55.95 44.89
CA LEU A 3 36.14 -55.38 43.56
C LEU A 3 35.60 -54.01 43.75
N LYS A 4 36.31 -53.00 43.30
CA LYS A 4 35.80 -51.61 43.25
C LYS A 4 35.11 -51.36 41.90
N THR A 5 33.77 -51.28 41.93
CA THR A 5 32.97 -50.84 40.80
C THR A 5 32.99 -49.34 40.75
N SER A 6 33.55 -48.79 39.67
CA SER A 6 33.54 -47.35 39.38
C SER A 6 32.25 -47.00 38.63
N LEU A 7 31.38 -46.22 39.24
CA LEU A 7 30.21 -45.64 38.56
C LEU A 7 30.66 -44.41 37.76
N ILE A 8 30.54 -44.51 36.43
CA ILE A 8 30.72 -43.39 35.52
C ILE A 8 29.36 -42.71 35.41
N SER A 9 29.25 -41.50 36.00
CA SER A 9 28.09 -40.65 35.90
C SER A 9 28.12 -39.89 34.56
N ILE A 10 27.30 -40.30 33.60
CA ILE A 10 27.12 -39.60 32.32
C ILE A 10 26.18 -38.45 32.54
N CYS A 11 26.73 -37.23 32.59
CA CYS A 11 25.95 -36.00 32.65
C CYS A 11 25.38 -35.67 31.26
N CYS A 12 24.10 -35.97 31.03
CA CYS A 12 23.35 -35.55 29.82
C CYS A 12 23.12 -34.05 29.86
N ILE A 13 23.93 -33.31 29.10
CA ILE A 13 23.72 -31.87 28.85
C ILE A 13 22.60 -31.75 27.84
N CYS A 14 21.37 -31.46 28.29
CA CYS A 14 20.24 -31.07 27.43
C CYS A 14 20.46 -29.65 26.90
N ILE A 15 20.98 -29.54 25.68
CA ILE A 15 21.03 -28.27 24.95
C ILE A 15 19.63 -27.98 24.46
N SER A 16 18.92 -27.11 25.19
CA SER A 16 17.63 -26.60 24.75
C SER A 16 17.85 -25.65 23.56
N PHE A 17 17.63 -26.14 22.34
CA PHE A 17 17.51 -25.29 21.16
C PHE A 17 16.22 -24.52 21.28
N SER A 18 16.31 -23.23 21.67
CA SER A 18 15.22 -22.31 21.53
C SER A 18 15.02 -22.08 20.02
N ALA A 19 14.02 -22.74 19.43
CA ALA A 19 13.57 -22.43 18.09
C ALA A 19 13.01 -21.00 18.12
N PHE A 20 13.76 -20.05 17.56
CA PHE A 20 13.21 -18.76 17.17
C PHE A 20 12.17 -19.01 16.08
N THR A 21 10.91 -19.07 16.45
CA THR A 21 9.81 -18.94 15.49
C THR A 21 9.90 -17.53 14.95
N GLN A 22 10.46 -17.36 13.74
CA GLN A 22 10.21 -16.18 12.93
C GLN A 22 8.72 -16.17 12.64
N ASP A 23 8.03 -15.25 13.27
CA ASP A 23 6.66 -14.90 12.96
C ASP A 23 6.68 -14.28 11.56
N SER A 24 6.72 -15.11 10.52
CA SER A 24 6.46 -14.69 9.16
C SER A 24 4.97 -14.39 9.12
N THR A 25 4.62 -13.12 9.34
CA THR A 25 3.31 -12.59 9.00
C THR A 25 3.07 -12.91 7.53
N ASN A 26 2.31 -13.97 7.30
CA ASN A 26 1.91 -14.42 5.97
C ASN A 26 0.92 -13.37 5.45
N THR A 27 1.44 -12.22 5.00
CA THR A 27 0.66 -11.16 4.38
C THR A 27 0.18 -11.69 3.04
N THR A 28 -1.07 -12.15 3.03
CA THR A 28 -1.73 -12.67 1.82
C THR A 28 -2.23 -11.55 0.90
N SER A 29 -1.98 -10.28 1.26
CA SER A 29 -2.50 -9.09 0.57
C SER A 29 -1.40 -8.08 0.27
N ALA A 30 -1.66 -7.21 -0.69
CA ALA A 30 -0.87 -6.00 -0.97
C ALA A 30 -1.55 -4.77 -0.39
N THR A 31 -0.78 -3.71 -0.14
CA THR A 31 -1.31 -2.43 0.33
C THR A 31 -1.11 -1.36 -0.75
N VAL A 32 -2.17 -0.66 -1.13
CA VAL A 32 -2.13 0.42 -2.11
C VAL A 32 -2.52 1.74 -1.44
N TYR A 33 -1.72 2.77 -1.67
CA TYR A 33 -1.95 4.12 -1.19
C TYR A 33 -2.31 5.02 -2.37
N PHE A 34 -3.48 5.68 -2.32
CA PHE A 34 -3.75 6.82 -3.19
C PHE A 34 -3.39 8.09 -2.44
N MET A 35 -2.54 8.90 -3.04
CA MET A 35 -1.96 10.09 -2.41
C MET A 35 -2.27 11.32 -3.25
N ARG A 36 -2.72 12.40 -2.61
CA ARG A 36 -2.95 13.68 -3.28
C ARG A 36 -2.31 14.81 -2.49
N ALA A 37 -1.26 15.38 -3.04
CA ALA A 37 -0.63 16.59 -2.51
C ALA A 37 -1.49 17.84 -2.78
N SER A 38 -1.13 18.97 -2.17
CA SER A 38 -1.69 20.27 -2.47
C SER A 38 -1.43 20.65 -3.93
N GLY A 39 -2.45 21.10 -4.62
CA GLY A 39 -2.32 21.46 -6.03
C GLY A 39 -3.53 22.21 -6.55
N MET A 40 -3.56 22.44 -7.86
CA MET A 40 -4.71 23.01 -8.57
C MET A 40 -5.98 22.21 -8.27
N MET A 41 -7.13 22.90 -8.22
CA MET A 41 -8.44 22.32 -7.87
C MET A 41 -8.54 21.84 -6.39
N GLY A 42 -7.92 22.56 -5.45
CA GLY A 42 -7.87 22.21 -4.03
C GLY A 42 -9.22 21.98 -3.34
N LEU A 43 -10.31 22.54 -3.86
CA LEU A 43 -11.67 22.38 -3.30
C LEU A 43 -12.45 21.18 -3.85
N THR A 44 -11.97 20.54 -4.93
CA THR A 44 -12.64 19.39 -5.55
C THR A 44 -11.97 18.09 -5.08
N ALA A 45 -12.72 17.13 -4.58
CA ALA A 45 -12.21 15.79 -4.33
C ALA A 45 -11.93 15.05 -5.65
N PHE A 46 -11.05 14.06 -5.61
CA PHE A 46 -10.84 13.14 -6.72
C PHE A 46 -11.30 11.75 -6.35
N SER A 47 -12.13 11.16 -7.19
CA SER A 47 -12.54 9.77 -7.06
C SER A 47 -11.42 8.86 -7.54
N ALA A 48 -10.91 7.99 -6.67
CA ALA A 48 -9.99 6.91 -6.97
C ALA A 48 -10.77 5.62 -7.22
N PHE A 49 -10.37 4.86 -8.24
CA PHE A 49 -11.02 3.62 -8.64
C PHE A 49 -10.03 2.47 -8.66
N ILE A 50 -10.51 1.31 -8.26
CA ILE A 50 -9.82 0.02 -8.33
C ILE A 50 -10.75 -0.91 -9.11
N ASP A 51 -10.27 -1.50 -10.20
CA ASP A 51 -11.04 -2.41 -11.07
C ASP A 51 -12.41 -1.83 -11.47
N ASP A 52 -12.40 -0.57 -11.88
CA ASP A 52 -13.57 0.24 -12.25
C ASP A 52 -14.57 0.53 -11.11
N SER A 53 -14.31 0.04 -9.88
CA SER A 53 -15.11 0.32 -8.70
C SER A 53 -14.57 1.52 -7.94
N LEU A 54 -15.45 2.39 -7.44
CA LEU A 54 -15.06 3.53 -6.60
C LEU A 54 -14.44 3.02 -5.29
N ALA A 55 -13.19 3.39 -5.04
CA ALA A 55 -12.48 3.02 -3.82
C ALA A 55 -12.54 4.14 -2.77
N CYS A 56 -12.40 5.40 -3.19
CA CYS A 56 -12.36 6.53 -2.27
C CYS A 56 -12.51 7.88 -2.98
N HIS A 57 -13.05 8.87 -2.26
CA HIS A 57 -12.95 10.29 -2.63
C HIS A 57 -11.78 10.92 -1.89
N VAL A 58 -10.67 11.15 -2.59
CA VAL A 58 -9.44 11.68 -1.99
C VAL A 58 -9.43 13.21 -2.06
N HIS A 59 -9.52 13.87 -0.91
CA HIS A 59 -9.45 15.32 -0.80
C HIS A 59 -8.02 15.84 -0.90
N ASN A 60 -7.88 17.14 -1.00
CA ASN A 60 -6.57 17.81 -1.07
C ASN A 60 -5.76 17.58 0.21
N ASN A 61 -4.45 17.34 0.09
CA ASN A 61 -3.54 16.99 1.19
C ASN A 61 -3.97 15.74 1.97
N ARG A 62 -4.52 14.74 1.27
CA ARG A 62 -4.95 13.49 1.86
C ARG A 62 -4.36 12.29 1.13
N PHE A 63 -4.37 11.15 1.81
CA PHE A 63 -4.12 9.85 1.23
C PHE A 63 -5.15 8.83 1.74
N SER A 64 -5.43 7.82 0.94
CA SER A 64 -6.23 6.67 1.35
C SER A 64 -5.42 5.39 1.28
N VAL A 65 -5.82 4.38 2.07
CA VAL A 65 -5.14 3.09 2.17
C VAL A 65 -6.12 1.97 1.83
N HIS A 66 -5.71 1.07 0.94
CA HIS A 66 -6.53 -0.05 0.49
C HIS A 66 -5.72 -1.34 0.54
N THR A 67 -6.35 -2.40 1.06
CA THR A 67 -5.78 -3.75 1.11
C THR A 67 -6.42 -4.59 0.01
N LEU A 68 -5.59 -5.13 -0.89
CA LEU A 68 -6.03 -5.86 -2.07
C LEU A 68 -5.40 -7.25 -2.15
N ALA A 69 -6.07 -8.17 -2.83
CA ALA A 69 -5.47 -9.44 -3.17
C ALA A 69 -4.27 -9.25 -4.13
N PRO A 70 -3.27 -10.14 -4.13
CA PRO A 70 -2.25 -10.15 -5.16
C PRO A 70 -2.87 -10.44 -6.53
N GLY A 71 -2.27 -9.88 -7.59
CA GLY A 71 -2.74 -10.04 -8.95
C GLY A 71 -2.77 -8.74 -9.74
N LEU A 72 -3.22 -8.82 -10.98
CA LEU A 72 -3.33 -7.67 -11.85
C LEU A 72 -4.56 -6.84 -11.48
N HIS A 73 -4.35 -5.57 -11.15
CA HIS A 73 -5.39 -4.62 -10.84
C HIS A 73 -5.26 -3.37 -11.70
N LYS A 74 -6.40 -2.79 -12.06
CA LYS A 74 -6.50 -1.56 -12.83
C LYS A 74 -6.86 -0.38 -11.93
N PHE A 75 -6.04 0.64 -11.92
CA PHE A 75 -6.22 1.84 -11.13
C PHE A 75 -6.53 3.05 -12.01
N SER A 76 -7.43 3.91 -11.57
CA SER A 76 -7.71 5.18 -12.23
C SER A 76 -8.15 6.25 -11.24
N ALA A 77 -8.08 7.52 -11.65
CA ALA A 77 -8.60 8.63 -10.88
C ALA A 77 -9.30 9.65 -11.77
N ARG A 78 -10.30 10.36 -11.23
CA ARG A 78 -11.02 11.41 -11.93
C ARG A 78 -11.49 12.49 -10.95
N ALA A 79 -11.69 13.70 -11.44
CA ALA A 79 -12.28 14.78 -10.64
C ALA A 79 -13.76 14.49 -10.39
N ASP A 80 -14.22 14.68 -9.14
CA ASP A 80 -15.62 14.49 -8.77
C ASP A 80 -16.55 15.43 -9.53
N GLY A 81 -17.79 14.97 -9.74
CA GLY A 81 -18.84 15.74 -10.42
C GLY A 81 -18.67 15.90 -11.93
N LYS A 82 -17.59 15.41 -12.53
CA LYS A 82 -17.38 15.46 -13.97
C LYS A 82 -17.82 14.17 -14.65
N LYS A 83 -18.61 14.30 -15.74
CA LYS A 83 -18.94 13.16 -16.61
C LYS A 83 -17.64 12.51 -17.11
N GLN A 84 -17.65 11.18 -17.19
CA GLN A 84 -16.53 10.41 -17.68
C GLN A 84 -16.09 10.89 -19.06
N LYS A 85 -14.90 11.43 -19.18
CA LYS A 85 -14.30 11.71 -20.49
C LYS A 85 -13.82 10.38 -21.10
N LYS A 86 -13.91 10.28 -22.42
CA LYS A 86 -13.61 9.06 -23.18
C LYS A 86 -12.18 8.50 -22.99
N ASN A 87 -11.26 9.31 -22.44
CA ASN A 87 -9.86 8.96 -22.23
C ASN A 87 -9.47 9.18 -20.75
N ILE A 88 -9.85 8.22 -19.88
CA ILE A 88 -9.32 8.16 -18.50
C ILE A 88 -7.97 7.46 -18.57
N GLN A 89 -6.96 8.08 -17.97
CA GLN A 89 -5.69 7.40 -17.77
C GLN A 89 -5.85 6.29 -16.75
N THR A 90 -5.50 5.07 -17.13
CA THR A 90 -5.45 3.90 -16.24
C THR A 90 -4.01 3.47 -16.04
N VAL A 91 -3.73 2.89 -14.88
CA VAL A 91 -2.45 2.26 -14.55
C VAL A 91 -2.74 0.83 -14.13
N ASP A 92 -2.18 -0.13 -14.85
CA ASP A 92 -2.32 -1.55 -14.55
C ASP A 92 -1.08 -2.02 -13.78
N ILE A 93 -1.28 -2.57 -12.58
CA ILE A 93 -0.20 -3.02 -11.69
C ILE A 93 -0.46 -4.46 -11.26
N ASN A 94 0.54 -5.31 -11.40
CA ASN A 94 0.51 -6.67 -10.87
C ASN A 94 0.99 -6.66 -9.41
N LEU A 95 0.04 -6.64 -8.48
CA LEU A 95 0.31 -6.57 -7.04
C LEU A 95 0.89 -7.88 -6.51
N LYS A 96 1.89 -7.77 -5.64
CA LYS A 96 2.48 -8.91 -4.93
C LYS A 96 2.13 -8.87 -3.45
N ALA A 97 1.92 -10.04 -2.88
CA ALA A 97 1.63 -10.19 -1.45
C ALA A 97 2.74 -9.57 -0.59
N GLY A 98 2.35 -8.81 0.43
CA GLY A 98 3.27 -8.13 1.35
C GLY A 98 3.87 -6.84 0.83
N GLU A 99 3.69 -6.48 -0.45
CA GLU A 99 4.23 -5.25 -1.02
C GLU A 99 3.31 -4.05 -0.84
N LYS A 100 3.91 -2.86 -0.91
CA LYS A 100 3.22 -1.56 -0.81
C LYS A 100 3.42 -0.76 -2.08
N TYR A 101 2.32 -0.23 -2.60
CA TYR A 101 2.27 0.56 -3.83
C TYR A 101 1.76 1.96 -3.55
N TYR A 102 2.37 2.96 -4.18
CA TYR A 102 2.08 4.38 -3.91
C TYR A 102 1.67 5.05 -5.22
N LEU A 103 0.42 5.46 -5.30
CA LEU A 103 -0.19 6.08 -6.48
C LEU A 103 -0.50 7.55 -6.18
N VAL A 104 0.16 8.45 -6.89
CA VAL A 104 -0.07 9.89 -6.75
C VAL A 104 -1.12 10.33 -7.76
N ILE A 105 -2.18 10.97 -7.24
CA ILE A 105 -3.20 11.63 -8.05
C ILE A 105 -2.75 13.07 -8.28
N ASP A 106 -2.53 13.44 -9.53
CA ASP A 106 -2.09 14.78 -9.92
C ASP A 106 -2.96 15.35 -11.04
N VAL A 107 -2.90 16.65 -11.23
CA VAL A 107 -3.57 17.35 -12.33
C VAL A 107 -2.52 17.86 -13.29
N VAL A 108 -2.54 17.30 -14.48
CA VAL A 108 -1.68 17.78 -15.56
C VAL A 108 -2.46 18.83 -16.34
N ASP A 109 -1.98 20.09 -16.29
CA ASP A 109 -2.54 21.16 -17.08
C ASP A 109 -1.94 21.14 -18.49
N ARG A 110 -2.80 21.05 -19.49
CA ARG A 110 -2.42 21.28 -20.89
C ARG A 110 -3.33 22.36 -21.46
N TYR A 111 -2.85 23.60 -21.51
CA TYR A 111 -3.47 24.68 -22.25
C TYR A 111 -5.02 24.69 -22.17
N PHE A 112 -5.61 24.96 -20.99
CA PHE A 112 -7.05 25.03 -20.72
C PHE A 112 -7.83 23.72 -20.59
N ALA A 113 -7.20 22.55 -20.69
CA ALA A 113 -7.88 21.26 -20.50
C ALA A 113 -7.08 20.34 -19.58
N GLY A 114 -7.06 20.65 -18.28
CA GLY A 114 -6.44 19.77 -17.28
C GLY A 114 -7.09 18.38 -17.26
N TYR A 115 -6.27 17.34 -17.16
CA TYR A 115 -6.73 15.98 -16.91
C TYR A 115 -6.11 15.44 -15.62
N VAL A 116 -6.84 14.54 -14.98
CA VAL A 116 -6.34 13.86 -13.78
C VAL A 116 -5.41 12.74 -14.23
N SER A 117 -4.21 12.73 -13.68
CA SER A 117 -3.17 11.71 -13.90
C SER A 117 -3.01 10.87 -12.64
N LEU A 118 -2.74 9.58 -12.82
CA LEU A 118 -2.38 8.66 -11.75
C LEU A 118 -0.98 8.12 -12.06
N ILE A 119 -0.05 8.29 -11.12
CA ILE A 119 1.36 7.96 -11.31
C ILE A 119 1.83 7.10 -10.14
N GLU A 120 2.41 5.94 -10.44
CA GLU A 120 3.09 5.14 -9.44
C GLU A 120 4.43 5.79 -9.07
N VAL A 121 4.71 5.89 -7.77
CA VAL A 121 5.95 6.47 -7.25
C VAL A 121 6.64 5.51 -6.29
N THR A 122 7.95 5.72 -6.11
CA THR A 122 8.73 4.93 -5.15
C THR A 122 8.40 5.30 -3.70
N TYR A 123 8.71 4.40 -2.75
CA TYR A 123 8.59 4.68 -1.32
C TYR A 123 9.32 5.96 -0.88
N ASN A 124 10.50 6.23 -1.44
CA ASN A 124 11.29 7.42 -1.08
C ASN A 124 10.57 8.73 -1.46
N THR A 125 9.83 8.73 -2.57
CA THR A 125 8.98 9.86 -2.98
C THR A 125 7.75 9.96 -2.09
N ALA A 126 7.05 8.85 -1.87
CA ALA A 126 5.86 8.78 -1.02
C ALA A 126 6.16 9.22 0.42
N LYS A 127 7.29 8.80 0.99
CA LYS A 127 7.72 9.16 2.34
C LYS A 127 7.81 10.68 2.55
N LYS A 128 8.30 11.42 1.55
CA LYS A 128 8.37 12.88 1.61
C LYS A 128 6.97 13.51 1.62
N MET A 129 6.02 12.91 0.90
CA MET A 129 4.64 13.39 0.83
C MET A 129 3.88 13.11 2.13
N PHE A 130 4.09 11.97 2.77
CA PHE A 130 3.44 11.62 4.04
C PHE A 130 3.66 12.64 5.17
N VAL A 131 4.74 13.43 5.12
CA VAL A 131 5.01 14.50 6.09
C VAL A 131 3.89 15.56 6.12
N THR A 132 3.24 15.79 4.97
CA THR A 132 2.21 16.83 4.79
C THR A 132 0.81 16.28 4.60
N LEU A 133 0.68 14.99 4.25
CA LEU A 133 -0.62 14.36 3.99
C LEU A 133 -1.23 13.82 5.27
N LYS A 134 -2.56 13.89 5.34
CA LYS A 134 -3.37 13.24 6.40
C LYS A 134 -4.18 12.10 5.78
N GLU A 135 -4.45 11.09 6.58
CA GLU A 135 -5.30 9.98 6.12
C GLU A 135 -6.74 10.45 5.88
N GLU A 136 -7.35 9.95 4.81
CA GLU A 136 -8.75 10.18 4.49
C GLU A 136 -9.62 9.27 5.37
N THR A 137 -10.58 9.87 6.07
CA THR A 137 -11.42 9.13 7.04
C THR A 137 -12.74 8.63 6.44
N GLY A 138 -13.03 8.97 5.20
CA GLY A 138 -14.30 8.67 4.52
C GLY A 138 -14.20 7.61 3.40
N CYS A 139 -13.10 6.84 3.35
CA CYS A 139 -12.92 5.77 2.37
C CYS A 139 -13.45 4.46 2.92
N GLY A 140 -14.72 4.31 2.94
CA GLY A 140 -15.40 3.09 3.28
C GLY A 140 -16.72 3.05 2.52
N LEU A 141 -16.94 1.93 1.87
CA LEU A 141 -18.26 1.55 1.32
C LEU A 141 -19.24 1.37 2.46
#